data_da05ffa93f1e622bf733facd44903b9c
#
_entry.id   da05ffa93f1e622bf733facd44903b9c
#
_cell.length_a   1.000
_cell.length_b   1.000
_cell.length_c   1.000
_cell.angle_alpha   90.00
_cell.angle_beta   90.00
_cell.angle_gamma   90.00
#
_symmetry.space_group_name_H-M   'P 1'
#
loop_
_entity.id
_entity.type
_entity.pdbx_description
1 polymer ?
#
loop_
_entity_poly.entity_id
_entity_poly.type
_entity_poly.pdbx_seq_one_letter_code
_entity_poly.pdbx_strand_id
1 'polypeptide(L)'
;SINKKDNFRNIIVFDEEVYDLDFNEGYEYNSDLIQIYYSSMTTPQEIYEYNLVKKEKIILKKQEIPSGHNQDNYITKRIFAKSKDGEKIPISLVKRKDTPENSPTLLYGYGSYGISIPPSFSASRLSLIDRGMVYAIAHIRGGMDKGKKWYQDGKKKKKINTFEDFICSALYLKKERISGEI
;
A
#
# COMPACT_ATOMS: atom_id res chain seq x y z
N SER A 1 5.12 18.15 -7.28
CA SER A 1 5.53 19.48 -6.76
C SER A 1 4.62 20.57 -7.31
N ILE A 2 4.43 21.64 -6.55
CA ILE A 2 3.64 22.82 -6.96
C ILE A 2 4.57 24.01 -6.98
N ASN A 3 4.76 24.62 -8.14
CA ASN A 3 5.44 25.92 -8.23
C ASN A 3 4.45 27.01 -7.82
N LYS A 4 4.71 27.69 -6.70
CA LYS A 4 3.82 28.73 -6.17
C LYS A 4 3.71 29.95 -7.08
N LYS A 5 4.69 30.21 -7.96
CA LYS A 5 4.66 31.36 -8.89
C LYS A 5 3.74 31.10 -10.08
N ASP A 6 3.67 29.85 -10.57
CA ASP A 6 3.00 29.56 -11.84
C ASP A 6 1.81 28.59 -11.67
N ASN A 7 1.46 28.17 -10.43
CA ASN A 7 0.49 27.12 -10.13
C ASN A 7 0.72 25.80 -10.91
N PHE A 8 1.95 25.62 -11.40
CA PHE A 8 2.30 24.42 -12.17
C PHE A 8 2.41 23.22 -11.25
N ARG A 9 1.69 22.15 -11.60
CA ARG A 9 1.72 20.87 -10.88
C ARG A 9 2.47 19.85 -11.71
N ASN A 10 3.51 19.27 -11.14
CA ASN A 10 4.20 18.13 -11.73
C ASN A 10 3.90 16.86 -10.92
N ILE A 11 3.49 15.80 -11.60
CA ILE A 11 3.19 14.51 -10.99
C ILE A 11 4.41 13.61 -11.20
N ILE A 12 4.95 13.07 -10.12
CA ILE A 12 5.98 12.03 -10.16
C ILE A 12 5.25 10.70 -10.21
N VAL A 13 5.49 9.93 -11.27
CA VAL A 13 4.81 8.65 -11.51
C VAL A 13 5.73 7.50 -11.11
N PHE A 14 5.14 6.46 -10.52
CA PHE A 14 5.77 5.17 -10.24
C PHE A 14 4.98 4.07 -10.95
N ASP A 15 5.65 2.99 -11.32
CA ASP A 15 5.09 1.98 -12.22
C ASP A 15 4.11 1.02 -11.51
N GLU A 16 4.25 0.83 -10.20
CA GLU A 16 3.39 -0.07 -9.44
C GLU A 16 2.07 0.59 -9.02
N GLU A 17 0.99 -0.16 -9.04
CA GLU A 17 -0.35 0.31 -8.65
C GLU A 17 -0.47 0.56 -7.14
N VAL A 18 0.29 -0.19 -6.34
CA VAL A 18 0.22 -0.18 -4.88
C VAL A 18 1.62 0.01 -4.31
N TYR A 19 1.87 1.15 -3.71
CA TYR A 19 3.16 1.50 -3.13
C TYR A 19 2.99 2.43 -1.92
N ASP A 20 4.07 2.59 -1.19
CA ASP A 20 4.24 3.52 -0.08
C ASP A 20 5.31 4.55 -0.42
N LEU A 21 5.05 5.79 -0.11
CA LEU A 21 5.97 6.91 -0.34
C LEU A 21 6.13 7.74 0.92
N ASP A 22 7.37 8.06 1.20
CA ASP A 22 7.74 9.07 2.17
C ASP A 22 8.82 9.99 1.59
N PHE A 23 8.99 11.18 2.13
CA PHE A 23 10.04 12.08 1.66
C PHE A 23 10.80 12.69 2.83
N ASN A 24 12.08 12.89 2.59
CA ASN A 24 12.89 13.71 3.45
C ASN A 24 12.80 15.17 2.97
N GLU A 25 12.34 16.05 3.84
CA GLU A 25 12.22 17.49 3.54
C GLU A 25 13.60 18.16 3.38
N GLY A 26 14.69 17.47 3.79
CA GLY A 26 16.04 18.01 3.79
C GLY A 26 16.26 19.09 4.86
N TYR A 27 17.46 19.62 4.92
CA TYR A 27 17.87 20.66 5.86
C TYR A 27 18.00 22.03 5.21
N GLU A 28 17.95 22.09 3.87
CA GLU A 28 18.15 23.31 3.11
C GLU A 28 16.84 23.81 2.51
N TYR A 29 16.49 25.05 2.82
CA TYR A 29 15.25 25.68 2.34
C TYR A 29 15.22 25.84 0.80
N ASN A 30 16.35 26.15 0.17
CA ASN A 30 16.49 26.38 -1.25
C ASN A 30 17.12 25.19 -2.00
N SER A 31 16.65 23.98 -1.76
CA SER A 31 17.12 22.82 -2.48
C SER A 31 16.22 22.47 -3.68
N ASP A 32 16.84 22.25 -4.83
CA ASP A 32 16.16 21.69 -6.01
C ASP A 32 16.08 20.15 -5.97
N LEU A 33 16.67 19.54 -4.93
CA LEU A 33 16.72 18.10 -4.73
C LEU A 33 15.82 17.68 -3.58
N ILE A 34 15.06 16.62 -3.78
CA ILE A 34 14.29 15.96 -2.72
C ILE A 34 14.61 14.47 -2.69
N GLN A 35 14.68 13.90 -1.49
CA GLN A 35 14.81 12.46 -1.33
C GLN A 35 13.43 11.84 -1.16
N ILE A 36 13.18 10.79 -1.93
CA ILE A 36 11.94 10.02 -1.91
C ILE A 36 12.27 8.62 -1.45
N TYR A 37 11.60 8.17 -0.40
CA TYR A 37 11.61 6.80 0.07
C TYR A 37 10.45 6.09 -0.57
N TYR A 38 10.74 5.07 -1.36
CA TYR A 38 9.76 4.27 -2.07
C TYR A 38 9.81 2.83 -1.59
N SER A 39 8.69 2.22 -1.43
CA SER A 39 8.57 0.78 -1.24
C SER A 39 7.21 0.32 -1.75
N SER A 40 7.11 -0.92 -2.19
CA SER A 40 5.83 -1.57 -2.46
C SER A 40 5.75 -2.92 -1.75
N MET A 41 4.67 -3.65 -1.95
CA MET A 41 4.57 -5.01 -1.39
C MET A 41 5.54 -5.99 -2.09
N THR A 42 6.08 -5.64 -3.26
CA THR A 42 7.02 -6.45 -4.06
C THR A 42 8.40 -5.80 -4.23
N THR A 43 8.50 -4.49 -4.05
CA THR A 43 9.76 -3.76 -4.21
C THR A 43 10.34 -3.39 -2.85
N PRO A 44 11.54 -3.91 -2.50
CA PRO A 44 12.29 -3.48 -1.31
C PRO A 44 12.49 -1.97 -1.29
N GLN A 45 12.76 -1.42 -0.12
CA GLN A 45 12.93 0.02 0.01
C GLN A 45 14.01 0.56 -0.94
N GLU A 46 13.63 1.57 -1.70
CA GLU A 46 14.50 2.33 -2.57
C GLU A 46 14.51 3.80 -2.13
N ILE A 47 15.70 4.41 -2.15
CA ILE A 47 15.86 5.83 -1.89
C ILE A 47 16.22 6.50 -3.21
N TYR A 48 15.37 7.39 -3.66
CA TYR A 48 15.57 8.21 -4.85
C TYR A 48 15.98 9.62 -4.46
N GLU A 49 16.84 10.22 -5.25
CA GLU A 49 17.00 11.66 -5.33
C GLU A 49 16.25 12.14 -6.56
N TYR A 50 15.35 13.09 -6.38
CA TYR A 50 14.58 13.70 -7.45
C TYR A 50 14.93 15.16 -7.60
N ASN A 51 15.38 15.54 -8.81
CA ASN A 51 15.66 16.93 -9.17
C ASN A 51 14.38 17.63 -9.64
N LEU A 52 13.93 18.64 -8.91
CA LEU A 52 12.69 19.37 -9.17
C LEU A 52 12.74 20.21 -10.47
N VAL A 53 13.92 20.64 -10.87
CA VAL A 53 14.13 21.46 -12.08
C VAL A 53 14.26 20.55 -13.31
N LYS A 54 15.17 19.58 -13.28
CA LYS A 54 15.41 18.65 -14.38
C LYS A 54 14.31 17.60 -14.54
N LYS A 55 13.52 17.35 -13.48
CA LYS A 55 12.48 16.31 -13.41
C LYS A 55 13.02 14.90 -13.60
N GLU A 56 14.21 14.66 -13.12
CA GLU A 56 14.91 13.38 -13.20
C GLU A 56 15.00 12.75 -11.82
N LYS A 57 14.89 11.43 -11.76
CA LYS A 57 15.11 10.65 -10.53
C LYS A 57 16.30 9.72 -10.72
N ILE A 58 17.15 9.63 -9.70
CA ILE A 58 18.24 8.66 -9.62
C ILE A 58 18.09 7.83 -8.35
N ILE A 59 18.44 6.56 -8.42
CA ILE A 59 18.44 5.68 -7.25
C ILE A 59 19.73 5.91 -6.48
N LEU A 60 19.62 6.35 -5.23
CA LEU A 60 20.76 6.49 -4.33
C LEU A 60 21.06 5.19 -3.60
N LYS A 61 20.01 4.46 -3.20
CA LYS A 61 20.16 3.22 -2.43
C LYS A 61 18.99 2.29 -2.70
N LYS A 62 19.29 0.99 -2.73
CA LYS A 62 18.36 -0.13 -2.73
C LYS A 62 18.60 -1.01 -1.51
N GLN A 63 17.53 -1.42 -0.84
CA GLN A 63 17.62 -2.42 0.22
C GLN A 63 18.00 -3.76 -0.40
N GLU A 64 19.09 -4.34 0.08
CA GLU A 64 19.52 -5.68 -0.33
C GLU A 64 18.71 -6.76 0.40
N ILE A 65 18.39 -7.83 -0.32
CA ILE A 65 17.76 -9.03 0.23
C ILE A 65 18.75 -10.19 0.06
N PRO A 66 19.49 -10.55 1.12
CA PRO A 66 20.57 -11.55 1.03
C PRO A 66 20.11 -12.94 0.54
N SER A 67 18.86 -13.31 0.82
CA SER A 67 18.25 -14.57 0.34
C SER A 67 17.87 -14.55 -1.15
N GLY A 68 18.08 -13.41 -1.82
CA GLY A 68 17.59 -13.17 -3.17
C GLY A 68 16.13 -12.74 -3.18
N HIS A 69 15.78 -11.90 -4.14
CA HIS A 69 14.41 -11.47 -4.40
C HIS A 69 14.28 -11.04 -5.86
N ASN A 70 13.25 -11.54 -6.53
CA ASN A 70 12.89 -11.08 -7.86
C ASN A 70 11.43 -10.62 -7.85
N GLN A 71 11.22 -9.30 -7.92
CA GLN A 71 9.89 -8.69 -7.92
C GLN A 71 8.99 -9.17 -9.06
N ASP A 72 9.59 -9.61 -10.20
CA ASP A 72 8.84 -10.10 -11.35
C ASP A 72 8.08 -11.40 -11.09
N ASN A 73 8.38 -12.11 -9.99
CA ASN A 73 7.65 -13.31 -9.59
C ASN A 73 6.30 -12.99 -8.94
N TYR A 74 6.05 -11.75 -8.58
CA TYR A 74 4.88 -11.33 -7.80
C TYR A 74 4.01 -10.35 -8.56
N ILE A 75 2.79 -10.21 -8.10
CA ILE A 75 1.86 -9.16 -8.53
C ILE A 75 1.24 -8.49 -7.30
N THR A 76 1.08 -7.19 -7.38
CA THR A 76 0.28 -6.40 -6.44
C THR A 76 -0.97 -5.89 -7.13
N LYS A 77 -2.06 -5.75 -6.38
CA LYS A 77 -3.31 -5.13 -6.86
C LYS A 77 -3.95 -4.29 -5.78
N ARG A 78 -4.62 -3.22 -6.22
CA ARG A 78 -5.57 -2.46 -5.41
C ARG A 78 -6.98 -2.85 -5.85
N ILE A 79 -7.70 -3.53 -4.98
CA ILE A 79 -9.10 -3.91 -5.20
C ILE A 79 -10.00 -3.25 -4.16
N PHE A 80 -11.32 -3.32 -4.36
CA PHE A 80 -12.28 -2.63 -3.50
C PHE A 80 -13.42 -3.56 -3.13
N ALA A 81 -13.56 -3.85 -1.84
CA ALA A 81 -14.76 -4.46 -1.31
C ALA A 81 -15.85 -3.41 -1.07
N LYS A 82 -17.10 -3.82 -1.01
CA LYS A 82 -18.23 -2.96 -0.66
C LYS A 82 -18.67 -3.27 0.76
N SER A 83 -18.71 -2.25 1.63
CA SER A 83 -19.25 -2.35 2.98
C SER A 83 -20.77 -2.47 2.97
N LYS A 84 -21.38 -2.78 4.11
CA LYS A 84 -22.85 -2.86 4.24
C LYS A 84 -23.55 -1.53 3.95
N ASP A 85 -22.93 -0.42 4.28
CA ASP A 85 -23.42 0.93 4.04
C ASP A 85 -23.03 1.51 2.67
N GLY A 86 -22.41 0.68 1.81
CA GLY A 86 -22.08 1.01 0.43
C GLY A 86 -20.72 1.68 0.21
N GLU A 87 -19.94 1.94 1.26
CA GLU A 87 -18.60 2.50 1.13
C GLU A 87 -17.64 1.52 0.43
N LYS A 88 -16.71 2.04 -0.37
CA LYS A 88 -15.66 1.25 -1.00
C LYS A 88 -14.47 1.12 -0.05
N ILE A 89 -14.19 -0.12 0.37
CA ILE A 89 -13.08 -0.46 1.26
C ILE A 89 -11.88 -0.84 0.39
N PRO A 90 -10.78 -0.06 0.41
CA PRO A 90 -9.60 -0.43 -0.36
C PRO A 90 -8.92 -1.65 0.25
N ILE A 91 -8.46 -2.56 -0.60
CA ILE A 91 -7.65 -3.72 -0.22
C ILE A 91 -6.41 -3.74 -1.10
N SER A 92 -5.23 -3.74 -0.47
CA SER A 92 -3.96 -4.00 -1.15
C SER A 92 -3.63 -5.47 -1.02
N LEU A 93 -3.32 -6.14 -2.10
CA LEU A 93 -2.92 -7.54 -2.05
C LEU A 93 -1.63 -7.79 -2.82
N VAL A 94 -0.91 -8.82 -2.40
CA VAL A 94 0.25 -9.36 -3.09
C VAL A 94 0.18 -10.88 -3.11
N LYS A 95 0.56 -11.47 -4.23
CA LYS A 95 0.71 -12.92 -4.42
C LYS A 95 1.76 -13.21 -5.47
N ARG A 96 2.23 -14.46 -5.55
CA ARG A 96 3.01 -14.91 -6.72
C ARG A 96 2.13 -14.95 -7.97
N LYS A 97 2.75 -14.80 -9.13
CA LYS A 97 2.05 -14.89 -10.43
C LYS A 97 1.42 -16.26 -10.67
N ASP A 98 2.05 -17.31 -10.14
CA ASP A 98 1.63 -18.70 -10.25
C ASP A 98 0.72 -19.19 -9.11
N THR A 99 0.33 -18.28 -8.17
CA THR A 99 -0.60 -18.63 -7.08
C THR A 99 -1.98 -18.98 -7.64
N PRO A 100 -2.50 -20.19 -7.35
CA PRO A 100 -3.82 -20.62 -7.82
C PRO A 100 -4.97 -19.77 -7.28
N GLU A 101 -6.14 -19.90 -7.89
CA GLU A 101 -7.39 -19.42 -7.30
C GLU A 101 -7.70 -20.19 -6.00
N ASN A 102 -8.46 -19.57 -5.12
CA ASN A 102 -8.82 -20.13 -3.82
C ASN A 102 -7.63 -20.52 -2.92
N SER A 103 -6.49 -19.86 -3.08
CA SER A 103 -5.34 -20.08 -2.21
C SER A 103 -5.59 -19.54 -0.79
N PRO A 104 -4.93 -20.10 0.24
CA PRO A 104 -4.99 -19.55 1.60
C PRO A 104 -4.57 -18.07 1.60
N THR A 105 -5.30 -17.26 2.34
CA THR A 105 -5.06 -15.81 2.40
C THR A 105 -4.86 -15.34 3.82
N LEU A 106 -3.77 -14.63 4.07
CA LEU A 106 -3.60 -13.86 5.30
C LEU A 106 -4.14 -12.44 5.07
N LEU A 107 -5.34 -12.19 5.61
CA LEU A 107 -5.94 -10.86 5.61
C LEU A 107 -5.56 -10.10 6.88
N TYR A 108 -4.96 -8.94 6.72
CA TYR A 108 -4.59 -8.04 7.81
C TYR A 108 -5.39 -6.74 7.76
N GLY A 109 -5.70 -6.17 8.90
CA GLY A 109 -6.32 -4.85 9.03
C GLY A 109 -6.14 -4.32 10.44
N TYR A 110 -6.02 -3.00 10.60
CA TYR A 110 -5.86 -2.36 11.91
C TYR A 110 -7.05 -1.49 12.31
N GLY A 111 -7.34 -0.45 11.54
CA GLY A 111 -8.54 0.36 11.67
C GLY A 111 -8.67 1.13 12.98
N SER A 112 -7.59 1.66 13.54
CA SER A 112 -7.61 2.44 14.78
C SER A 112 -6.66 3.61 14.75
N TYR A 113 -6.92 4.62 15.59
CA TYR A 113 -6.07 5.80 15.82
C TYR A 113 -5.72 6.62 14.57
N GLY A 114 -6.43 6.44 13.45
CA GLY A 114 -6.10 7.09 12.20
C GLY A 114 -4.83 6.54 11.53
N ILE A 115 -4.34 5.38 11.97
CA ILE A 115 -3.14 4.78 11.39
C ILE A 115 -3.52 4.03 10.12
N SER A 116 -2.95 4.44 8.99
CA SER A 116 -2.99 3.69 7.73
C SER A 116 -1.84 2.70 7.70
N ILE A 117 -2.14 1.45 7.33
CA ILE A 117 -1.12 0.41 7.20
C ILE A 117 -0.47 0.52 5.83
N PRO A 118 0.83 0.85 5.76
CA PRO A 118 1.49 1.04 4.48
C PRO A 118 1.64 -0.29 3.72
N PRO A 119 1.39 -0.31 2.41
CA PRO A 119 1.63 -1.47 1.56
C PRO A 119 3.11 -1.57 1.16
N SER A 120 3.98 -1.58 2.15
CA SER A 120 5.44 -1.62 2.01
C SER A 120 5.98 -3.05 1.93
N PHE A 121 7.23 -3.20 1.52
CA PHE A 121 7.95 -4.47 1.46
C PHE A 121 8.14 -5.12 2.84
N SER A 122 8.11 -6.45 2.87
CA SER A 122 8.48 -7.23 4.06
C SER A 122 9.01 -8.60 3.66
N ALA A 123 10.28 -8.87 3.93
CA ALA A 123 10.90 -10.16 3.65
C ALA A 123 10.21 -11.32 4.40
N SER A 124 9.74 -11.09 5.63
CA SER A 124 9.02 -12.11 6.40
C SER A 124 7.68 -12.50 5.76
N ARG A 125 6.97 -11.56 5.13
CA ARG A 125 5.74 -11.85 4.37
C ARG A 125 6.00 -12.68 3.13
N LEU A 126 7.13 -12.46 2.45
CA LEU A 126 7.49 -13.24 1.26
C LEU A 126 7.56 -14.74 1.56
N SER A 127 8.01 -15.14 2.76
CA SER A 127 8.07 -16.55 3.11
C SER A 127 6.71 -17.26 3.11
N LEU A 128 5.61 -16.53 3.39
CA LEU A 128 4.24 -17.03 3.28
C LEU A 128 3.78 -17.04 1.82
N ILE A 129 4.07 -15.95 1.11
CA ILE A 129 3.68 -15.77 -0.30
C ILE A 129 4.36 -16.83 -1.17
N ASP A 130 5.63 -17.14 -0.91
CA ASP A 130 6.40 -18.15 -1.64
C ASP A 130 5.89 -19.59 -1.40
N ARG A 131 5.12 -19.79 -0.32
CA ARG A 131 4.40 -21.04 -0.07
C ARG A 131 3.01 -21.09 -0.73
N GLY A 132 2.70 -20.15 -1.60
CA GLY A 132 1.43 -20.09 -2.34
C GLY A 132 0.30 -19.36 -1.64
N MET A 133 0.58 -18.62 -0.56
CA MET A 133 -0.44 -17.80 0.11
C MET A 133 -0.62 -16.45 -0.59
N VAL A 134 -1.80 -15.88 -0.43
CA VAL A 134 -2.08 -14.48 -0.71
C VAL A 134 -1.92 -13.68 0.59
N TYR A 135 -1.29 -12.52 0.52
CA TYR A 135 -1.30 -11.56 1.62
C TYR A 135 -2.12 -10.32 1.21
N ALA A 136 -3.03 -9.90 2.07
CA ALA A 136 -3.89 -8.76 1.81
C ALA A 136 -3.99 -7.82 3.01
N ILE A 137 -4.04 -6.52 2.76
CA ILE A 137 -4.28 -5.47 3.76
C ILE A 137 -5.63 -4.84 3.45
N ALA A 138 -6.60 -4.97 4.34
CA ALA A 138 -7.84 -4.23 4.28
C ALA A 138 -7.66 -2.86 4.96
N HIS A 139 -7.81 -1.79 4.19
CA HIS A 139 -7.70 -0.41 4.66
C HIS A 139 -9.05 0.07 5.22
N ILE A 140 -9.40 -0.53 6.36
CA ILE A 140 -10.70 -0.38 7.00
C ILE A 140 -10.88 0.95 7.73
N ARG A 141 -12.13 1.37 7.96
CA ARG A 141 -12.45 2.58 8.72
C ARG A 141 -11.83 2.57 10.11
N GLY A 142 -11.43 3.75 10.56
CA GLY A 142 -10.64 3.95 11.77
C GLY A 142 -9.15 4.18 11.48
N GLY A 143 -8.66 3.80 10.28
CA GLY A 143 -7.48 4.35 9.63
C GLY A 143 -7.76 5.69 8.94
N MET A 144 -6.77 6.27 8.26
CA MET A 144 -6.90 7.53 7.50
C MET A 144 -6.70 7.32 5.99
N ASP A 145 -6.78 6.09 5.48
CA ASP A 145 -6.50 5.73 4.09
C ASP A 145 -7.37 6.50 3.08
N LYS A 146 -8.58 6.91 3.47
CA LYS A 146 -9.47 7.79 2.70
C LYS A 146 -9.66 9.16 3.38
N GLY A 147 -8.68 9.59 4.20
CA GLY A 147 -8.69 10.87 4.88
C GLY A 147 -9.44 10.88 6.21
N LYS A 148 -9.59 12.09 6.80
CA LYS A 148 -10.10 12.29 8.17
C LYS A 148 -11.50 11.70 8.40
N LYS A 149 -12.38 11.76 7.39
CA LYS A 149 -13.75 11.19 7.48
C LYS A 149 -13.70 9.68 7.71
N TRP A 150 -12.78 8.97 7.02
CA TRP A 150 -12.57 7.53 7.15
C TRP A 150 -12.20 7.12 8.58
N TYR A 151 -11.35 7.91 9.23
CA TYR A 151 -11.04 7.76 10.65
C TYR A 151 -12.25 8.01 11.55
N GLN A 152 -12.97 9.12 11.32
CA GLN A 152 -14.13 9.49 12.14
C GLN A 152 -15.25 8.47 12.08
N ASP A 153 -15.46 7.85 10.93
CA ASP A 153 -16.50 6.85 10.70
C ASP A 153 -16.12 5.43 11.23
N GLY A 154 -14.91 5.26 11.77
CA GLY A 154 -14.44 4.02 12.40
C GLY A 154 -14.08 4.14 13.87
N LYS A 155 -14.51 5.21 14.60
CA LYS A 155 -14.17 5.41 16.03
C LYS A 155 -15.38 5.60 16.91
N LYS A 156 -15.17 5.42 18.24
CA LYS A 156 -16.18 5.62 19.29
C LYS A 156 -17.49 4.88 18.95
N LYS A 157 -18.63 5.58 18.89
CA LYS A 157 -19.95 4.99 18.58
C LYS A 157 -20.05 4.34 17.21
N LYS A 158 -19.14 4.69 16.27
CA LYS A 158 -19.07 4.13 14.90
C LYS A 158 -18.01 3.02 14.76
N LYS A 159 -17.41 2.56 15.87
CA LYS A 159 -16.34 1.53 15.83
C LYS A 159 -16.78 0.22 15.18
N ILE A 160 -18.06 -0.09 15.22
CA ILE A 160 -18.63 -1.27 14.56
C ILE A 160 -18.31 -1.31 13.07
N ASN A 161 -18.25 -0.16 12.40
CA ASN A 161 -17.94 -0.07 10.97
C ASN A 161 -16.55 -0.63 10.64
N THR A 162 -15.57 -0.51 11.55
CA THR A 162 -14.22 -1.09 11.38
C THR A 162 -14.29 -2.61 11.24
N PHE A 163 -15.06 -3.26 12.11
CA PHE A 163 -15.22 -4.72 12.10
C PHE A 163 -16.04 -5.20 10.90
N GLU A 164 -17.10 -4.47 10.56
CA GLU A 164 -17.92 -4.77 9.39
C GLU A 164 -17.14 -4.62 8.08
N ASP A 165 -16.30 -3.60 7.97
CA ASP A 165 -15.41 -3.42 6.81
C ASP A 165 -14.43 -4.60 6.66
N PHE A 166 -13.88 -5.07 7.79
CA PHE A 166 -12.97 -6.22 7.79
C PHE A 166 -13.67 -7.50 7.32
N ILE A 167 -14.86 -7.77 7.88
CA ILE A 167 -15.68 -8.92 7.49
C ILE A 167 -16.09 -8.83 6.02
N CYS A 168 -16.55 -7.66 5.55
CA CYS A 168 -16.89 -7.45 4.15
C CYS A 168 -15.70 -7.67 3.21
N SER A 169 -14.49 -7.27 3.65
CA SER A 169 -13.26 -7.52 2.89
C SER A 169 -12.96 -9.01 2.78
N ALA A 170 -13.09 -9.76 3.87
CA ALA A 170 -12.91 -11.22 3.86
C ALA A 170 -13.91 -11.92 2.94
N LEU A 171 -15.19 -11.58 3.06
CA LEU A 171 -16.25 -12.14 2.22
C LEU A 171 -16.06 -11.81 0.73
N TYR A 172 -15.58 -10.60 0.43
CA TYR A 172 -15.27 -10.20 -0.93
C TYR A 172 -14.13 -11.05 -1.53
N LEU A 173 -13.03 -11.26 -0.78
CA LEU A 173 -11.91 -12.09 -1.25
C LEU A 173 -12.35 -13.54 -1.53
N LYS A 174 -13.24 -14.10 -0.71
CA LYS A 174 -13.82 -15.44 -0.95
C LYS A 174 -14.72 -15.46 -2.19
N LYS A 175 -15.60 -14.47 -2.34
CA LYS A 175 -16.51 -14.37 -3.49
C LYS A 175 -15.76 -14.27 -4.82
N GLU A 176 -14.69 -13.49 -4.85
CA GLU A 176 -13.85 -13.28 -6.05
C GLU A 176 -12.84 -14.43 -6.27
N ARG A 177 -12.93 -15.52 -5.52
CA ARG A 177 -12.03 -16.69 -5.57
C ARG A 177 -10.54 -16.35 -5.42
N ILE A 178 -10.26 -15.20 -4.81
CA ILE A 178 -8.90 -14.83 -4.44
C ILE A 178 -8.44 -15.69 -3.27
N SER A 179 -9.38 -16.00 -2.36
CA SER A 179 -9.13 -16.79 -1.17
C SER A 179 -10.11 -17.96 -1.04
N GLY A 180 -9.59 -19.14 -0.72
CA GLY A 180 -10.38 -20.29 -0.25
C GLY A 180 -10.59 -20.23 1.26
N GLU A 181 -9.50 -20.06 2.01
CA GLU A 181 -9.47 -19.91 3.48
C GLU A 181 -8.87 -18.57 3.85
N ILE A 182 -9.39 -17.96 4.91
CA ILE A 182 -8.92 -16.66 5.44
C ILE A 182 -8.70 -16.82 6.94
#